data_814eef1ce88be52ec798d4dd5cdee7b6
#
_entry.id   814eef1ce88be52ec798d4dd5cdee7b6
#
_cell.length_a   1.000
_cell.length_b   1.000
_cell.length_c   1.000
_cell.angle_alpha   90.00
_cell.angle_beta   90.00
_cell.angle_gamma   90.00
#
_symmetry.space_group_name_H-M   'P 1'
#
loop_
_entity.id
_entity.type
_entity.pdbx_description
1 polymer ?
#
loop_
_entity_poly.entity_id
_entity_poly.type
_entity_poly.pdbx_seq_one_letter_code
_entity_poly.pdbx_strand_id
1 'polypeptide(L)'
;MRRLFTAVIALAAAICLCSCAAGDAIRNAGEAVAGIFAENETEPTEAPTETEPAAEVTNDICIGIYDFDTFDPLNTASATVKDACGFIFEPLFDVDSSYKASPRLAESIEISSDGLTLAIHLRQGVIWHDGTELTSADVVYTINRIKGGTTNYGELAAPITTAYAQDTYTVLMALSRPVPEAAAMLSFPIVKNGSTFSNSPDGSVVGTGPFYMAGMSGENEYRLAAFDAYYGGRAKLDSVYISMIPDKDKYISLFGANEINIATSETLDMMTFMPKSNAKMTDFVSNDMTFLGFNTGNAVFADADTRRAVSMLIDRDSIVSHVYFSRAVAADYAVNPQSWLNFDTRTKLVDDAQGAVTLLRGAGWKTDENGSYYRDQSRRRIYFEAEILVNEDSAQKVAAAEEIASKLRTAGIAASVDECSYEEYLSRIEAGNYDMFIGETKLLPNGDLTSLVGSAGNYFGYANAEVDALLAQMGTVTLESDIKAVSISLYEKVREESPFAPICFAKKSIVTSAKIKYGVNPSDTGYVRAAESWGVK
;
A
#
# COMPACT_ATOMS: atom_id res chain seq x y z
N MET A 1 3.05 15.08 -46.03
CA MET A 1 3.96 14.87 -44.89
C MET A 1 5.47 14.98 -45.23
N ARG A 2 5.89 14.89 -46.45
CA ARG A 2 7.34 15.02 -46.82
C ARG A 2 7.87 16.47 -46.97
N ARG A 3 7.00 17.50 -46.94
CA ARG A 3 7.38 18.92 -47.07
C ARG A 3 7.47 19.69 -45.73
N LEU A 4 7.08 19.07 -44.62
CA LEU A 4 7.26 19.67 -43.27
C LEU A 4 8.60 19.30 -42.63
N PHE A 5 9.22 18.19 -43.04
CA PHE A 5 10.50 17.73 -42.45
C PHE A 5 11.71 18.51 -42.94
N THR A 6 11.62 19.14 -44.11
CA THR A 6 12.73 19.93 -44.71
C THR A 6 12.79 21.37 -44.16
N ALA A 7 11.70 21.88 -43.59
CA ALA A 7 11.66 23.23 -43.01
C ALA A 7 12.25 23.31 -41.59
N VAL A 8 12.22 22.22 -40.84
CA VAL A 8 12.73 22.17 -39.46
C VAL A 8 14.26 22.03 -39.42
N ILE A 9 14.87 21.37 -40.41
CA ILE A 9 16.32 21.21 -40.48
C ILE A 9 17.00 22.50 -40.96
N ALA A 10 16.33 23.31 -41.78
CA ALA A 10 16.87 24.60 -42.25
C ALA A 10 16.84 25.69 -41.15
N LEU A 11 15.96 25.59 -40.16
CA LEU A 11 15.87 26.56 -39.05
C LEU A 11 16.92 26.27 -37.96
N ALA A 12 17.32 25.00 -37.76
CA ALA A 12 18.36 24.61 -36.80
C ALA A 12 19.79 24.99 -37.30
N ALA A 13 20.04 25.05 -38.62
CA ALA A 13 21.32 25.45 -39.19
C ALA A 13 21.52 26.98 -39.19
N ALA A 14 20.45 27.79 -39.16
CA ALA A 14 20.53 29.25 -39.11
C ALA A 14 20.81 29.79 -37.70
N ILE A 15 20.51 29.01 -36.65
CA ILE A 15 20.76 29.42 -35.25
C ILE A 15 22.21 29.15 -34.81
N CYS A 16 22.90 28.18 -35.42
CA CYS A 16 24.31 27.90 -35.13
C CYS A 16 25.33 28.84 -35.80
N LEU A 17 24.93 29.64 -36.79
CA LEU A 17 25.85 30.56 -37.49
C LEU A 17 25.82 32.00 -36.93
N CYS A 18 24.89 32.33 -36.02
CA CYS A 18 24.84 33.64 -35.35
C CYS A 18 25.56 33.72 -34.00
N SER A 19 26.07 32.61 -33.47
CA SER A 19 26.75 32.62 -32.17
C SER A 19 28.25 32.89 -32.21
N CYS A 20 28.89 32.88 -33.40
CA CYS A 20 30.32 33.17 -33.55
C CYS A 20 30.66 34.65 -33.80
N ALA A 21 29.66 35.50 -34.12
CA ALA A 21 29.92 36.92 -34.38
C ALA A 21 29.71 37.83 -33.14
N ALA A 22 29.12 37.32 -32.07
CA ALA A 22 28.89 38.07 -30.85
C ALA A 22 30.03 37.98 -29.82
N GLY A 23 30.95 37.02 -29.98
CA GLY A 23 32.08 36.82 -29.06
C GLY A 23 33.18 37.90 -29.18
N ASP A 24 33.41 38.44 -30.38
CA ASP A 24 34.48 39.41 -30.62
C ASP A 24 34.05 40.86 -30.29
N ALA A 25 32.76 41.16 -30.31
CA ALA A 25 32.25 42.49 -29.93
C ALA A 25 32.27 42.74 -28.40
N ILE A 26 32.20 41.67 -27.60
CA ILE A 26 32.23 41.78 -26.12
C ILE A 26 33.69 41.88 -25.61
N ARG A 27 34.67 41.36 -26.33
CA ARG A 27 36.09 41.45 -25.96
C ARG A 27 36.68 42.83 -26.16
N ASN A 28 36.26 43.53 -27.19
CA ASN A 28 36.72 44.91 -27.48
C ASN A 28 36.03 46.00 -26.68
N ALA A 29 34.89 45.68 -26.00
CA ALA A 29 34.24 46.64 -25.09
C ALA A 29 34.85 46.59 -23.67
N GLY A 30 35.51 45.51 -23.30
CA GLY A 30 36.13 45.33 -21.97
C GLY A 30 37.45 46.10 -21.79
N GLU A 31 38.21 46.29 -22.89
CA GLU A 31 39.49 47.05 -22.81
C GLU A 31 39.36 48.55 -22.87
N ALA A 32 38.20 49.09 -23.30
CA ALA A 32 37.94 50.54 -23.36
C ALA A 32 37.43 51.13 -22.04
N VAL A 33 37.01 50.33 -21.07
CA VAL A 33 36.48 50.83 -19.79
C VAL A 33 37.50 50.74 -18.65
N ALA A 34 38.61 50.05 -18.85
CA ALA A 34 39.68 49.94 -17.83
C ALA A 34 40.60 51.14 -17.69
N GLY A 35 40.43 52.18 -18.55
CA GLY A 35 41.32 53.36 -18.61
C GLY A 35 40.76 54.63 -17.94
N ILE A 36 39.58 54.60 -17.32
CA ILE A 36 38.89 55.84 -16.84
C ILE A 36 38.86 55.96 -15.31
N PHE A 37 39.25 54.94 -14.53
CA PHE A 37 39.24 54.99 -13.08
C PHE A 37 40.62 54.70 -12.48
N ALA A 38 41.54 55.63 -12.69
CA ALA A 38 42.71 55.76 -11.84
C ALA A 38 42.75 57.19 -11.31
N GLU A 39 42.65 57.29 -10.02
CA GLU A 39 42.91 58.37 -9.08
C GLU A 39 41.75 58.79 -8.21
N ASN A 40 41.68 58.18 -7.02
CA ASN A 40 41.63 58.83 -5.72
C ASN A 40 41.51 57.80 -4.61
N GLU A 41 42.60 57.54 -3.92
CA GLU A 41 42.63 56.81 -2.63
C GLU A 41 42.05 57.69 -1.53
N THR A 42 40.89 57.28 -1.01
CA THR A 42 40.50 57.58 0.38
C THR A 42 40.05 56.27 1.02
N GLU A 43 40.68 55.89 2.11
CA GLU A 43 40.35 54.71 2.91
C GLU A 43 38.85 54.70 3.27
N PRO A 44 38.13 53.61 3.03
CA PRO A 44 36.81 53.46 3.60
C PRO A 44 36.93 52.82 4.99
N THR A 45 36.44 53.54 5.99
CA THR A 45 36.05 53.05 7.31
C THR A 45 35.16 51.83 7.13
N GLU A 46 35.59 50.67 7.69
CA GLU A 46 34.79 49.43 7.74
C GLU A 46 33.46 49.73 8.44
N ALA A 47 32.36 49.69 7.71
CA ALA A 47 31.02 49.56 8.28
C ALA A 47 30.89 48.16 8.91
N PRO A 48 30.25 48.03 10.07
CA PRO A 48 30.05 46.72 10.66
C PRO A 48 29.21 45.86 9.71
N THR A 49 29.77 44.73 9.28
CA THR A 49 29.04 43.69 8.56
C THR A 49 27.91 43.24 9.47
N GLU A 50 26.67 43.63 9.20
CA GLU A 50 25.51 42.94 9.77
C GLU A 50 25.63 41.47 9.35
N THR A 51 26.00 40.64 10.30
CA THR A 51 25.91 39.21 10.17
C THR A 51 24.42 38.91 10.06
N GLU A 52 23.90 38.53 8.89
CA GLU A 52 22.57 37.90 8.80
C GLU A 52 22.49 36.88 9.92
N PRO A 53 21.47 36.90 10.77
CA PRO A 53 21.31 35.88 11.79
C PRO A 53 21.27 34.56 11.08
N ALA A 54 22.16 33.65 11.46
CA ALA A 54 22.15 32.27 10.98
C ALA A 54 20.70 31.77 11.13
N ALA A 55 20.09 31.33 10.02
CA ALA A 55 18.73 30.79 10.05
C ALA A 55 18.71 29.74 11.16
N GLU A 56 17.87 29.94 12.16
CA GLU A 56 17.66 28.95 13.21
C GLU A 56 17.31 27.63 12.54
N VAL A 57 18.12 26.61 12.79
CA VAL A 57 17.84 25.27 12.29
C VAL A 57 16.64 24.76 13.11
N THR A 58 15.43 24.95 12.56
CA THR A 58 14.22 24.42 13.19
C THR A 58 14.17 22.91 13.01
N ASN A 59 13.81 22.20 14.08
CA ASN A 59 13.57 20.75 14.03
C ASN A 59 12.14 20.43 13.54
N ASP A 60 11.71 21.11 12.49
CA ASP A 60 10.36 20.98 11.94
C ASP A 60 10.37 20.33 10.59
N ILE A 61 9.29 19.66 10.25
CA ILE A 61 9.01 19.17 8.90
C ILE A 61 7.65 19.67 8.44
N CYS A 62 7.45 19.71 7.12
CA CYS A 62 6.14 19.98 6.52
C CYS A 62 5.73 18.74 5.69
N ILE A 63 4.50 18.29 5.87
CA ILE A 63 3.86 17.28 5.03
C ILE A 63 2.68 17.89 4.30
N GLY A 64 2.35 17.36 3.12
CA GLY A 64 1.17 17.80 2.37
C GLY A 64 0.01 16.82 2.54
N ILE A 65 -1.20 17.35 2.61
CA ILE A 65 -2.43 16.57 2.46
C ILE A 65 -3.26 17.15 1.32
N TYR A 66 -3.89 16.29 0.53
CA TYR A 66 -4.84 16.68 -0.51
C TYR A 66 -6.10 15.82 -0.39
N ASP A 67 -7.18 16.24 -1.04
CA ASP A 67 -8.50 15.58 -0.92
C ASP A 67 -8.94 15.46 0.55
N PHE A 68 -8.76 16.56 1.30
CA PHE A 68 -9.11 16.60 2.72
C PHE A 68 -10.61 16.41 2.93
N ASP A 69 -10.97 15.43 3.74
CA ASP A 69 -12.34 15.12 4.15
C ASP A 69 -12.56 15.29 5.65
N THR A 70 -11.77 14.61 6.48
CA THR A 70 -11.90 14.63 7.94
C THR A 70 -10.60 14.17 8.62
N PHE A 71 -10.31 14.67 9.82
CA PHE A 71 -9.28 14.08 10.69
C PHE A 71 -9.80 12.91 11.56
N ASP A 72 -10.97 12.36 11.27
CA ASP A 72 -11.40 11.11 11.88
C ASP A 72 -10.56 9.95 11.32
N PRO A 73 -9.65 9.36 12.11
CA PRO A 73 -8.72 8.34 11.61
C PRO A 73 -9.42 7.03 11.20
N LEU A 74 -10.67 6.82 11.66
CA LEU A 74 -11.45 5.63 11.31
C LEU A 74 -12.19 5.77 9.98
N ASN A 75 -12.47 7.00 9.53
CA ASN A 75 -13.39 7.26 8.42
C ASN A 75 -12.76 8.02 7.24
N THR A 76 -11.61 8.69 7.41
CA THR A 76 -11.01 9.45 6.30
C THR A 76 -10.74 8.54 5.09
N ALA A 77 -11.23 8.98 3.93
CA ALA A 77 -10.96 8.31 2.65
C ALA A 77 -9.62 8.75 2.03
N SER A 78 -9.11 9.94 2.43
CA SER A 78 -7.84 10.46 1.92
C SER A 78 -6.64 9.72 2.53
N ALA A 79 -5.81 9.11 1.66
CA ALA A 79 -4.60 8.42 2.09
C ALA A 79 -3.60 9.36 2.79
N THR A 80 -3.46 10.60 2.30
CA THR A 80 -2.54 11.58 2.88
C THR A 80 -3.02 12.10 4.23
N VAL A 81 -4.34 12.22 4.43
CA VAL A 81 -4.91 12.55 5.74
C VAL A 81 -4.75 11.40 6.73
N LYS A 82 -4.95 10.14 6.26
CA LYS A 82 -4.70 8.95 7.08
C LYS A 82 -3.26 8.89 7.58
N ASP A 83 -2.31 9.20 6.71
CA ASP A 83 -0.89 9.30 7.09
C ASP A 83 -0.67 10.41 8.14
N ALA A 84 -1.26 11.60 7.94
CA ALA A 84 -1.17 12.69 8.90
C ALA A 84 -1.76 12.32 10.27
N CYS A 85 -2.86 11.57 10.30
CA CYS A 85 -3.45 11.05 11.54
C CYS A 85 -2.48 10.15 12.33
N GLY A 86 -1.52 9.50 11.69
CA GLY A 86 -0.51 8.67 12.34
C GLY A 86 0.41 9.42 13.30
N PHE A 87 0.54 10.76 13.20
CA PHE A 87 1.27 11.57 14.19
C PHE A 87 0.46 11.80 15.48
N ILE A 88 -0.87 11.67 15.39
CA ILE A 88 -1.82 12.05 16.44
C ILE A 88 -2.38 10.83 17.15
N PHE A 89 -2.71 9.76 16.41
CA PHE A 89 -3.38 8.57 16.91
C PHE A 89 -2.49 7.34 16.83
N GLU A 90 -2.66 6.45 17.78
CA GLU A 90 -1.90 5.21 17.86
C GLU A 90 -2.82 3.99 17.93
N PRO A 91 -2.38 2.82 17.40
CA PRO A 91 -3.07 1.56 17.53
C PRO A 91 -2.75 0.86 18.86
N LEU A 92 -3.44 -0.25 19.14
CA LEU A 92 -3.06 -1.16 20.23
C LEU A 92 -1.72 -1.85 19.94
N PHE A 93 -1.53 -2.27 18.70
CA PHE A 93 -0.30 -2.89 18.21
C PHE A 93 0.12 -2.24 16.90
N ASP A 94 1.40 -1.89 16.79
CA ASP A 94 2.02 -1.50 15.52
C ASP A 94 2.32 -2.74 14.68
N VAL A 95 2.23 -2.60 13.36
CA VAL A 95 2.62 -3.63 12.39
C VAL A 95 3.76 -3.10 11.53
N ASP A 96 4.93 -3.70 11.55
CA ASP A 96 6.11 -3.22 10.84
C ASP A 96 6.08 -3.54 9.33
N SER A 97 7.14 -3.16 8.60
CA SER A 97 7.27 -3.42 7.16
C SER A 97 7.37 -4.90 6.80
N SER A 98 7.59 -5.78 7.79
CA SER A 98 7.53 -7.23 7.63
C SER A 98 6.18 -7.82 8.06
N TYR A 99 5.21 -6.97 8.37
CA TYR A 99 3.87 -7.35 8.88
C TYR A 99 3.90 -8.05 10.24
N LYS A 100 4.96 -7.85 11.02
CA LYS A 100 5.06 -8.37 12.38
C LYS A 100 4.48 -7.35 13.36
N ALA A 101 3.57 -7.82 14.22
CA ALA A 101 2.96 -6.98 15.24
C ALA A 101 3.89 -6.76 16.43
N SER A 102 3.84 -5.56 17.01
CA SER A 102 4.54 -5.20 18.24
C SER A 102 3.66 -4.33 19.15
N PRO A 103 3.77 -4.42 20.48
CA PRO A 103 2.99 -3.65 21.42
C PRO A 103 3.16 -2.13 21.25
N ARG A 104 2.02 -1.37 21.26
CA ARG A 104 2.01 0.10 21.25
C ARG A 104 1.20 0.62 22.44
N LEU A 105 -0.12 0.85 22.32
CA LEU A 105 -0.98 1.20 23.44
C LEU A 105 -1.30 -0.02 24.31
N ALA A 106 -1.31 -1.21 23.74
CA ALA A 106 -1.31 -2.46 24.50
C ALA A 106 0.11 -2.78 25.00
N GLU A 107 0.21 -3.40 26.17
CA GLU A 107 1.42 -4.00 26.71
C GLU A 107 1.52 -5.47 26.31
N SER A 108 0.40 -6.19 26.32
CA SER A 108 0.33 -7.60 25.97
C SER A 108 -1.06 -8.02 25.49
N ILE A 109 -1.11 -9.21 24.88
CA ILE A 109 -2.32 -9.91 24.49
C ILE A 109 -2.25 -11.35 24.97
N GLU A 110 -3.35 -11.85 25.54
CA GLU A 110 -3.54 -13.26 25.87
C GLU A 110 -4.67 -13.82 24.99
N ILE A 111 -4.46 -15.01 24.47
CA ILE A 111 -5.41 -15.70 23.59
C ILE A 111 -5.85 -16.99 24.26
N SER A 112 -7.16 -17.22 24.37
CA SER A 112 -7.71 -18.47 24.89
C SER A 112 -7.30 -19.66 24.01
N SER A 113 -7.28 -20.86 24.59
CA SER A 113 -6.84 -22.08 23.88
C SER A 113 -7.69 -22.44 22.65
N ASP A 114 -8.93 -21.95 22.59
CA ASP A 114 -9.83 -22.11 21.45
C ASP A 114 -9.74 -20.94 20.45
N GLY A 115 -8.92 -19.92 20.74
CA GLY A 115 -8.73 -18.74 19.89
C GLY A 115 -9.93 -17.79 19.85
N LEU A 116 -10.95 -17.97 20.70
CA LEU A 116 -12.22 -17.23 20.65
C LEU A 116 -12.31 -16.07 21.62
N THR A 117 -11.35 -15.95 22.55
CA THR A 117 -11.30 -14.85 23.51
C THR A 117 -9.91 -14.24 23.54
N LEU A 118 -9.87 -12.91 23.45
CA LEU A 118 -8.65 -12.11 23.60
C LEU A 118 -8.75 -11.29 24.89
N ALA A 119 -7.70 -11.31 25.71
CA ALA A 119 -7.53 -10.36 26.81
C ALA A 119 -6.38 -9.41 26.43
N ILE A 120 -6.70 -8.13 26.32
CA ILE A 120 -5.75 -7.07 25.93
C ILE A 120 -5.42 -6.26 27.17
N HIS A 121 -4.16 -6.26 27.58
CA HIS A 121 -3.66 -5.46 28.68
C HIS A 121 -3.09 -4.15 28.15
N LEU A 122 -3.65 -3.02 28.57
CA LEU A 122 -3.23 -1.71 28.15
C LEU A 122 -2.01 -1.24 28.93
N ARG A 123 -1.18 -0.46 28.26
CA ARG A 123 -0.08 0.28 28.90
C ARG A 123 -0.66 1.29 29.88
N GLN A 124 -0.19 1.28 31.12
CA GLN A 124 -0.60 2.25 32.13
C GLN A 124 0.15 3.58 31.97
N GLY A 125 -0.49 4.69 32.38
CA GLY A 125 0.09 6.02 32.35
C GLY A 125 0.14 6.65 30.96
N VAL A 126 -0.52 6.07 29.97
CA VAL A 126 -0.74 6.73 28.67
C VAL A 126 -1.81 7.78 28.84
N ILE A 127 -1.53 9.00 28.44
CA ILE A 127 -2.49 10.12 28.52
C ILE A 127 -2.83 10.65 27.13
N TRP A 128 -4.07 11.06 26.98
CA TRP A 128 -4.55 11.80 25.81
C TRP A 128 -3.96 13.21 25.78
N HIS A 129 -3.95 13.86 24.63
CA HIS A 129 -3.44 15.22 24.47
C HIS A 129 -4.16 16.25 25.38
N ASP A 130 -5.35 15.95 25.86
CA ASP A 130 -6.08 16.78 26.82
C ASP A 130 -5.75 16.50 28.29
N GLY A 131 -4.78 15.62 28.56
CA GLY A 131 -4.29 15.27 29.89
C GLY A 131 -5.09 14.20 30.61
N THR A 132 -6.18 13.65 30.04
CA THR A 132 -6.93 12.52 30.61
C THR A 132 -6.23 11.19 30.30
N GLU A 133 -6.45 10.18 31.11
CA GLU A 133 -5.79 8.87 30.94
C GLU A 133 -6.52 7.99 29.93
N LEU A 134 -5.76 7.22 29.13
CA LEU A 134 -6.28 6.15 28.26
C LEU A 134 -6.77 5.00 29.12
N THR A 135 -7.97 4.51 28.82
CA THR A 135 -8.60 3.39 29.53
C THR A 135 -9.18 2.37 28.56
N SER A 136 -9.55 1.21 29.10
CA SER A 136 -10.28 0.17 28.36
C SER A 136 -11.60 0.65 27.74
N ALA A 137 -12.24 1.67 28.32
CA ALA A 137 -13.46 2.26 27.77
C ALA A 137 -13.25 2.93 26.41
N ASP A 138 -12.06 3.52 26.16
CA ASP A 138 -11.71 4.13 24.88
C ASP A 138 -11.57 3.06 23.78
N VAL A 139 -10.95 1.95 24.11
CA VAL A 139 -10.80 0.81 23.17
C VAL A 139 -12.17 0.22 22.83
N VAL A 140 -13.02 -0.02 23.84
CA VAL A 140 -14.39 -0.52 23.62
C VAL A 140 -15.21 0.44 22.77
N TYR A 141 -15.10 1.75 23.04
CA TYR A 141 -15.75 2.78 22.23
C TYR A 141 -15.30 2.73 20.77
N THR A 142 -13.98 2.64 20.53
CA THR A 142 -13.40 2.55 19.19
C THR A 142 -13.94 1.34 18.42
N ILE A 143 -13.92 0.15 19.05
CA ILE A 143 -14.42 -1.09 18.42
C ILE A 143 -15.92 -0.95 18.09
N ASN A 144 -16.72 -0.40 19.00
CA ASN A 144 -18.14 -0.19 18.76
C ASN A 144 -18.39 0.80 17.61
N ARG A 145 -17.56 1.85 17.46
CA ARG A 145 -17.63 2.75 16.31
C ARG A 145 -17.33 2.02 15.00
N ILE A 146 -16.26 1.21 14.96
CA ILE A 146 -15.90 0.45 13.76
C ILE A 146 -17.03 -0.50 13.38
N LYS A 147 -17.63 -1.19 14.33
CA LYS A 147 -18.74 -2.14 14.09
C LYS A 147 -20.07 -1.49 13.77
N GLY A 148 -20.31 -0.29 14.27
CA GLY A 148 -21.58 0.43 14.11
C GLY A 148 -21.69 1.28 12.84
N GLY A 149 -20.61 1.42 12.05
CA GLY A 149 -20.54 2.29 10.89
C GLY A 149 -19.76 1.71 9.72
N THR A 150 -19.77 2.43 8.60
CA THR A 150 -18.87 2.16 7.49
C THR A 150 -17.53 2.81 7.81
N THR A 151 -16.52 2.02 8.12
CA THR A 151 -15.17 2.49 8.43
C THR A 151 -14.12 1.76 7.59
N ASN A 152 -12.92 2.32 7.51
CA ASN A 152 -11.80 1.70 6.82
C ASN A 152 -11.28 0.40 7.47
N TYR A 153 -11.78 0.08 8.67
CA TYR A 153 -11.31 -1.05 9.49
C TYR A 153 -12.38 -2.10 9.76
N GLY A 154 -13.52 -2.01 9.05
CA GLY A 154 -14.65 -2.94 9.22
C GLY A 154 -14.27 -4.39 9.02
N GLU A 155 -13.50 -4.70 7.98
CA GLU A 155 -13.04 -6.06 7.68
C GLU A 155 -12.08 -6.57 8.75
N LEU A 156 -11.15 -5.74 9.21
CA LEU A 156 -10.18 -6.08 10.25
C LEU A 156 -10.88 -6.41 11.59
N ALA A 157 -11.93 -5.65 11.94
CA ALA A 157 -12.69 -5.86 13.17
C ALA A 157 -13.87 -6.85 13.01
N ALA A 158 -14.14 -7.34 11.80
CA ALA A 158 -15.28 -8.24 11.51
C ALA A 158 -15.34 -9.48 12.43
N PRO A 159 -14.22 -10.14 12.78
CA PRO A 159 -14.25 -11.27 13.69
C PRO A 159 -14.66 -10.92 15.13
N ILE A 160 -14.52 -9.66 15.56
CA ILE A 160 -14.85 -9.27 16.94
C ILE A 160 -16.38 -9.23 17.09
N THR A 161 -16.95 -10.10 17.91
CA THR A 161 -18.38 -10.11 18.19
C THR A 161 -18.76 -9.10 19.27
N THR A 162 -18.00 -9.08 20.36
CA THR A 162 -18.18 -8.15 21.48
C THR A 162 -16.84 -7.73 22.05
N ALA A 163 -16.78 -6.51 22.59
CA ALA A 163 -15.67 -6.04 23.40
C ALA A 163 -16.22 -5.38 24.66
N TYR A 164 -15.60 -5.61 25.81
CA TYR A 164 -15.99 -4.98 27.07
C TYR A 164 -14.78 -4.71 27.96
N ALA A 165 -14.88 -3.65 28.76
CA ALA A 165 -13.90 -3.30 29.77
C ALA A 165 -14.05 -4.27 30.98
N GLN A 166 -13.04 -5.10 31.24
CA GLN A 166 -12.99 -5.94 32.42
C GLN A 166 -12.61 -5.11 33.65
N ASP A 167 -11.63 -4.24 33.45
CA ASP A 167 -11.18 -3.24 34.42
C ASP A 167 -10.61 -2.03 33.64
N THR A 168 -9.97 -1.08 34.34
CA THR A 168 -9.45 0.18 33.73
C THR A 168 -8.47 -0.08 32.60
N TYR A 169 -7.67 -1.15 32.68
CA TYR A 169 -6.58 -1.41 31.72
C TYR A 169 -6.69 -2.78 31.01
N THR A 170 -7.80 -3.48 31.20
CA THR A 170 -8.01 -4.78 30.56
C THR A 170 -9.28 -4.77 29.72
N VAL A 171 -9.13 -5.07 28.43
CA VAL A 171 -10.24 -5.25 27.49
C VAL A 171 -10.37 -6.73 27.16
N LEU A 172 -11.57 -7.28 27.33
CA LEU A 172 -11.89 -8.61 26.81
C LEU A 172 -12.67 -8.50 25.52
N MET A 173 -12.27 -9.31 24.52
CA MET A 173 -12.91 -9.39 23.22
C MET A 173 -13.30 -10.84 22.94
N ALA A 174 -14.56 -11.05 22.55
CA ALA A 174 -15.00 -12.33 22.01
C ALA A 174 -14.97 -12.31 20.49
N LEU A 175 -14.52 -13.39 19.88
CA LEU A 175 -14.41 -13.55 18.43
C LEU A 175 -15.46 -14.56 17.94
N SER A 176 -15.92 -14.38 16.69
CA SER A 176 -16.80 -15.33 15.99
C SER A 176 -16.06 -16.56 15.47
N ARG A 177 -14.75 -16.45 15.32
CA ARG A 177 -13.82 -17.48 14.88
C ARG A 177 -12.40 -17.15 15.34
N PRO A 178 -11.52 -18.14 15.45
CA PRO A 178 -10.10 -17.86 15.64
C PRO A 178 -9.54 -17.06 14.47
N VAL A 179 -8.58 -16.16 14.74
CA VAL A 179 -7.92 -15.34 13.72
C VAL A 179 -6.41 -15.47 13.85
N PRO A 180 -5.66 -15.56 12.73
CA PRO A 180 -4.21 -15.53 12.79
C PRO A 180 -3.73 -14.16 13.28
N GLU A 181 -2.57 -14.14 13.94
CA GLU A 181 -1.88 -12.90 14.33
C GLU A 181 -2.86 -11.85 14.90
N ALA A 182 -3.62 -12.21 15.94
CA ALA A 182 -4.65 -11.37 16.54
C ALA A 182 -4.13 -9.98 16.96
N ALA A 183 -2.85 -9.87 17.31
CA ALA A 183 -2.22 -8.58 17.58
C ALA A 183 -2.20 -7.68 16.34
N ALA A 184 -1.87 -8.22 15.16
CA ALA A 184 -1.87 -7.45 13.91
C ALA A 184 -3.29 -7.05 13.46
N MET A 185 -4.33 -7.84 13.82
CA MET A 185 -5.73 -7.46 13.64
C MET A 185 -6.07 -6.16 14.39
N LEU A 186 -5.41 -5.87 15.50
CA LEU A 186 -5.66 -4.72 16.37
C LEU A 186 -4.76 -3.50 16.01
N SER A 187 -4.38 -3.36 14.75
CA SER A 187 -3.52 -2.28 14.25
C SER A 187 -4.29 -1.02 13.80
N PHE A 188 -5.57 -0.92 14.06
CA PHE A 188 -6.36 0.28 13.81
C PHE A 188 -6.15 1.34 14.91
N PRO A 189 -6.24 2.65 14.57
CA PRO A 189 -6.06 3.73 15.53
C PRO A 189 -7.16 3.72 16.60
N ILE A 190 -6.77 3.97 17.86
CA ILE A 190 -7.69 4.13 18.97
C ILE A 190 -8.11 5.59 19.09
N VAL A 191 -9.40 5.83 19.24
CA VAL A 191 -9.99 7.16 19.44
C VAL A 191 -10.58 7.28 20.83
N LYS A 192 -10.52 8.48 21.41
CA LYS A 192 -11.03 8.75 22.75
C LYS A 192 -12.54 8.55 22.83
N ASN A 193 -13.01 7.97 23.93
CA ASN A 193 -14.43 7.78 24.19
C ASN A 193 -15.18 9.13 24.18
N GLY A 194 -16.26 9.17 23.39
CA GLY A 194 -17.06 10.38 23.18
C GLY A 194 -16.44 11.42 22.26
N SER A 195 -15.32 11.13 21.59
CA SER A 195 -14.73 12.04 20.60
C SER A 195 -15.68 12.31 19.43
N THR A 196 -15.70 13.55 18.99
CA THR A 196 -16.39 14.01 17.78
C THR A 196 -15.36 14.60 16.84
N PHE A 197 -15.50 14.33 15.56
CA PHE A 197 -14.60 14.85 14.54
C PHE A 197 -15.40 15.79 13.63
N SER A 198 -14.92 17.04 13.51
CA SER A 198 -15.47 18.01 12.57
C SER A 198 -14.64 18.03 11.29
N ASN A 199 -15.23 18.53 10.20
CA ASN A 199 -14.52 18.75 8.94
C ASN A 199 -13.60 20.00 9.00
N SER A 200 -13.49 20.65 10.16
CA SER A 200 -12.58 21.74 10.44
C SER A 200 -11.88 21.48 11.76
N PRO A 201 -10.57 21.32 11.79
CA PRO A 201 -9.84 21.08 13.03
C PRO A 201 -9.73 22.36 13.83
N ASP A 202 -10.57 22.47 14.83
CA ASP A 202 -10.65 23.57 15.79
C ASP A 202 -9.90 23.32 17.11
N GLY A 203 -8.97 22.34 17.12
CA GLY A 203 -8.29 21.86 18.31
C GLY A 203 -8.99 20.69 19.00
N SER A 204 -10.12 20.23 18.47
CA SER A 204 -10.87 19.08 19.01
C SER A 204 -10.25 17.71 18.70
N VAL A 205 -9.17 17.67 17.90
CA VAL A 205 -8.48 16.43 17.54
C VAL A 205 -7.56 16.01 18.67
N VAL A 206 -8.00 15.02 19.44
CA VAL A 206 -7.30 14.51 20.63
C VAL A 206 -6.89 13.07 20.40
N GLY A 207 -5.60 12.79 20.42
CA GLY A 207 -4.99 11.46 20.29
C GLY A 207 -4.05 11.16 21.45
N THR A 208 -3.32 10.05 21.35
CA THR A 208 -2.29 9.61 22.30
C THR A 208 -0.89 9.75 21.73
N GLY A 209 -0.76 10.10 20.44
CA GLY A 209 0.49 10.09 19.68
C GLY A 209 1.51 11.14 20.13
N PRO A 210 2.72 11.10 19.53
CA PRO A 210 3.83 11.97 19.93
C PRO A 210 3.64 13.45 19.56
N PHE A 211 2.59 13.77 18.76
CA PHE A 211 2.28 15.14 18.38
C PHE A 211 0.78 15.43 18.57
N TYR A 212 0.48 16.62 19.06
CA TYR A 212 -0.89 17.10 19.24
C TYR A 212 -1.23 18.24 18.29
N MET A 213 -2.49 18.40 17.95
CA MET A 213 -3.00 19.50 17.12
C MET A 213 -2.92 20.81 17.90
N ALA A 214 -1.97 21.66 17.53
CA ALA A 214 -1.78 22.98 18.17
C ALA A 214 -2.64 24.09 17.53
N GLY A 215 -3.30 23.80 16.40
CA GLY A 215 -4.15 24.71 15.67
C GLY A 215 -3.61 25.09 14.30
N MET A 216 -4.22 26.12 13.69
CA MET A 216 -3.78 26.67 12.40
C MET A 216 -2.55 27.56 12.59
N SER A 217 -1.57 27.44 11.70
CA SER A 217 -0.39 28.31 11.59
C SER A 217 -0.46 29.25 10.38
N GLY A 218 -1.42 29.04 9.47
CA GLY A 218 -1.68 29.82 8.27
C GLY A 218 -3.10 29.58 7.75
N GLU A 219 -3.44 30.15 6.60
CA GLU A 219 -4.79 29.97 6.02
C GLU A 219 -5.10 28.52 5.64
N ASN A 220 -4.08 27.76 5.21
CA ASN A 220 -4.22 26.37 4.77
C ASN A 220 -3.15 25.46 5.41
N GLU A 221 -2.72 25.78 6.61
CA GLU A 221 -1.68 25.04 7.29
C GLU A 221 -2.03 24.79 8.75
N TYR A 222 -1.91 23.53 9.18
CA TYR A 222 -2.04 23.15 10.58
C TYR A 222 -0.67 22.85 11.17
N ARG A 223 -0.52 23.14 12.45
CA ARG A 223 0.67 22.80 13.22
C ARG A 223 0.35 21.68 14.20
N LEU A 224 1.10 20.61 14.11
CA LEU A 224 1.22 19.63 15.16
C LEU A 224 2.47 19.96 15.98
N ALA A 225 2.33 20.09 17.30
CA ALA A 225 3.46 20.32 18.19
C ALA A 225 3.82 19.04 18.94
N ALA A 226 5.10 18.86 19.28
CA ALA A 226 5.55 17.74 20.08
C ALA A 226 4.83 17.68 21.43
N PHE A 227 4.36 16.50 21.82
CA PHE A 227 3.67 16.27 23.09
C PHE A 227 4.69 15.93 24.17
N ASP A 228 4.96 16.87 25.08
CA ASP A 228 6.00 16.72 26.10
C ASP A 228 5.73 15.56 27.05
N ALA A 229 4.47 15.25 27.31
CA ALA A 229 4.06 14.17 28.19
C ALA A 229 3.82 12.82 27.47
N TYR A 230 4.30 12.68 26.25
CA TYR A 230 4.21 11.45 25.51
C TYR A 230 4.94 10.30 26.22
N TYR A 231 4.27 9.16 26.40
CA TYR A 231 4.81 8.03 27.18
C TYR A 231 6.08 7.42 26.60
N GLY A 232 6.30 7.53 25.28
CA GLY A 232 7.51 7.10 24.59
C GLY A 232 8.68 8.10 24.67
N GLY A 233 8.49 9.21 25.40
CA GLY A 233 9.43 10.33 25.47
C GLY A 233 9.16 11.39 24.40
N ARG A 234 9.52 12.65 24.70
CA ARG A 234 9.29 13.77 23.78
C ARG A 234 9.93 13.51 22.41
N ALA A 235 9.17 13.80 21.37
CA ALA A 235 9.66 13.72 19.99
C ALA A 235 10.86 14.63 19.74
N LYS A 236 11.77 14.19 18.86
CA LYS A 236 12.96 14.98 18.48
C LYS A 236 12.62 16.14 17.55
N LEU A 237 11.56 16.01 16.77
CA LEU A 237 10.99 17.12 16.03
C LEU A 237 10.19 18.02 16.99
N ASP A 238 10.26 19.32 16.79
CA ASP A 238 9.48 20.27 17.58
C ASP A 238 8.07 20.45 17.02
N SER A 239 7.94 20.41 15.69
CA SER A 239 6.65 20.51 15.02
C SER A 239 6.61 19.72 13.71
N VAL A 240 5.40 19.30 13.35
CA VAL A 240 5.04 18.83 12.01
C VAL A 240 3.97 19.78 11.47
N TYR A 241 4.27 20.45 10.37
CA TYR A 241 3.31 21.29 9.67
C TYR A 241 2.55 20.43 8.65
N ILE A 242 1.24 20.61 8.57
CA ILE A 242 0.36 19.93 7.61
C ILE A 242 -0.18 21.01 6.67
N SER A 243 0.31 21.02 5.43
CA SER A 243 -0.15 21.93 4.39
C SER A 243 -1.34 21.31 3.65
N MET A 244 -2.49 22.00 3.62
CA MET A 244 -3.65 21.61 2.82
C MET A 244 -3.43 22.00 1.38
N ILE A 245 -3.37 21.05 0.49
CA ILE A 245 -3.01 21.22 -0.91
C ILE A 245 -4.26 20.99 -1.77
N PRO A 246 -4.54 21.86 -2.77
CA PRO A 246 -5.77 21.74 -3.56
C PRO A 246 -5.89 20.45 -4.36
N ASP A 247 -4.77 19.93 -4.88
CA ASP A 247 -4.76 18.78 -5.77
C ASP A 247 -3.39 18.08 -5.80
N LYS A 248 -3.36 16.90 -6.43
CA LYS A 248 -2.17 16.06 -6.54
C LYS A 248 -1.04 16.71 -7.36
N ASP A 249 -1.34 17.45 -8.40
CA ASP A 249 -0.32 18.09 -9.25
C ASP A 249 0.43 19.19 -8.47
N LYS A 250 -0.32 19.93 -7.66
CA LYS A 250 0.24 20.94 -6.75
C LYS A 250 1.09 20.27 -5.66
N TYR A 251 0.65 19.13 -5.13
CA TYR A 251 1.38 18.33 -4.15
C TYR A 251 2.78 17.94 -4.67
N ILE A 252 2.86 17.42 -5.89
CA ILE A 252 4.14 17.06 -6.54
C ILE A 252 5.03 18.30 -6.71
N SER A 253 4.43 19.42 -7.14
CA SER A 253 5.16 20.68 -7.36
C SER A 253 5.76 21.24 -6.06
N LEU A 254 5.02 21.20 -4.95
CA LEU A 254 5.47 21.68 -3.63
C LEU A 254 6.60 20.82 -3.06
N PHE A 255 6.54 19.50 -3.28
CA PHE A 255 7.68 18.63 -2.93
C PHE A 255 8.92 19.01 -3.77
N GLY A 256 8.76 19.23 -5.07
CA GLY A 256 9.84 19.69 -5.95
C GLY A 256 10.45 21.02 -5.55
N ALA A 257 9.66 21.92 -4.96
CA ALA A 257 10.08 23.21 -4.38
C ALA A 257 10.69 23.08 -2.98
N ASN A 258 10.64 21.88 -2.38
CA ASN A 258 11.06 21.59 -1.00
C ASN A 258 10.21 22.32 0.08
N GLU A 259 8.97 22.68 -0.27
CA GLU A 259 8.00 23.24 0.65
C GLU A 259 7.34 22.17 1.52
N ILE A 260 7.16 20.94 0.98
CA ILE A 260 6.84 19.75 1.76
C ILE A 260 8.02 18.77 1.75
N ASN A 261 8.18 18.00 2.81
CA ASN A 261 9.39 17.18 3.05
C ASN A 261 9.18 15.69 2.80
N ILE A 262 7.94 15.24 2.67
CA ILE A 262 7.58 13.86 2.36
C ILE A 262 6.55 13.89 1.24
N ALA A 263 6.74 13.04 0.23
CA ALA A 263 5.76 12.76 -0.79
C ALA A 263 5.51 11.27 -0.86
N THR A 264 4.23 10.89 -0.93
CA THR A 264 3.77 9.53 -1.15
C THR A 264 3.11 9.45 -2.51
N SER A 265 3.33 8.36 -3.25
CA SER A 265 2.67 8.15 -4.54
C SER A 265 2.49 6.66 -4.79
N GLU A 266 1.40 6.33 -5.44
CA GLU A 266 1.19 5.01 -5.97
C GLU A 266 1.94 4.85 -7.31
N THR A 267 2.48 3.71 -7.48
CA THR A 267 3.25 3.09 -8.56
C THR A 267 3.68 3.92 -9.77
N LEU A 268 2.79 4.36 -10.66
CA LEU A 268 3.19 4.89 -11.97
C LEU A 268 3.50 6.39 -11.96
N ASP A 269 2.91 7.14 -11.07
CA ASP A 269 3.13 8.59 -10.98
C ASP A 269 4.57 8.93 -10.58
N MET A 270 5.22 8.04 -9.82
CA MET A 270 6.62 8.22 -9.43
C MET A 270 7.60 8.14 -10.60
N MET A 271 7.21 7.53 -11.73
CA MET A 271 8.04 7.50 -12.94
C MET A 271 8.15 8.89 -13.58
N THR A 272 7.13 9.74 -13.41
CA THR A 272 7.17 11.14 -13.85
C THR A 272 7.81 12.05 -12.80
N PHE A 273 7.92 11.57 -11.57
CA PHE A 273 8.48 12.27 -10.44
C PHE A 273 9.92 11.80 -10.15
N MET A 274 10.85 12.24 -10.98
CA MET A 274 12.28 11.99 -10.71
C MET A 274 12.74 12.94 -9.59
N PRO A 275 13.11 12.42 -8.41
CA PRO A 275 13.58 13.28 -7.34
C PRO A 275 14.83 14.03 -7.80
N LYS A 276 14.83 15.36 -7.61
CA LYS A 276 16.03 16.17 -7.76
C LYS A 276 17.10 15.67 -6.78
N SER A 277 18.35 15.94 -7.05
CA SER A 277 19.59 15.35 -6.55
C SER A 277 19.74 15.11 -5.02
N ASN A 278 18.78 15.51 -4.20
CA ASN A 278 18.85 15.47 -2.74
C ASN A 278 17.66 14.76 -2.05
N ALA A 279 16.80 14.09 -2.81
CA ALA A 279 15.69 13.33 -2.24
C ALA A 279 16.01 11.83 -2.19
N LYS A 280 15.50 11.13 -1.16
CA LYS A 280 15.63 9.67 -1.03
C LYS A 280 14.28 9.03 -1.32
N MET A 281 14.23 8.16 -2.31
CA MET A 281 13.08 7.29 -2.56
C MET A 281 13.26 5.97 -1.81
N THR A 282 12.20 5.52 -1.14
CA THR A 282 12.15 4.24 -0.43
C THR A 282 10.93 3.48 -0.91
N ASP A 283 11.15 2.35 -1.55
CA ASP A 283 10.09 1.44 -2.00
C ASP A 283 9.72 0.45 -0.89
N PHE A 284 8.46 0.07 -0.86
CA PHE A 284 7.95 -1.04 -0.07
C PHE A 284 6.89 -1.81 -0.86
N VAL A 285 6.67 -3.07 -0.52
CA VAL A 285 5.64 -3.89 -1.16
C VAL A 285 4.35 -3.73 -0.37
N SER A 286 3.28 -3.29 -1.04
CA SER A 286 1.96 -3.18 -0.42
C SER A 286 1.28 -4.56 -0.32
N ASN A 287 0.21 -4.66 0.47
CA ASN A 287 -0.63 -5.85 0.53
C ASN A 287 -1.64 -5.93 -0.63
N ASP A 288 -1.57 -5.02 -1.60
CA ASP A 288 -2.44 -5.03 -2.78
C ASP A 288 -1.96 -6.11 -3.75
N MET A 289 -2.67 -7.24 -3.77
CA MET A 289 -2.37 -8.41 -4.59
C MET A 289 -3.26 -8.46 -5.82
N THR A 290 -2.67 -8.45 -7.01
CA THR A 290 -3.36 -8.75 -8.26
C THR A 290 -3.32 -10.27 -8.51
N PHE A 291 -4.45 -10.83 -8.94
CA PHE A 291 -4.59 -12.27 -9.18
C PHE A 291 -5.54 -12.58 -10.35
N LEU A 292 -5.43 -13.78 -10.92
CA LEU A 292 -6.40 -14.37 -11.83
C LEU A 292 -7.31 -15.30 -11.02
N GLY A 293 -8.61 -14.96 -10.88
CA GLY A 293 -9.61 -15.78 -10.22
C GLY A 293 -10.25 -16.78 -11.17
N PHE A 294 -10.61 -17.98 -10.67
CA PHE A 294 -11.28 -19.02 -11.44
C PHE A 294 -12.69 -19.27 -10.90
N ASN A 295 -13.66 -19.43 -11.79
CA ASN A 295 -14.97 -19.94 -11.40
C ASN A 295 -14.90 -21.45 -11.22
N THR A 296 -14.80 -21.93 -9.99
CA THR A 296 -14.69 -23.38 -9.71
C THR A 296 -15.97 -24.16 -9.98
N GLY A 297 -17.11 -23.45 -10.13
CA GLY A 297 -18.39 -24.03 -10.56
C GLY A 297 -18.48 -24.25 -12.08
N ASN A 298 -17.59 -23.63 -12.87
CA ASN A 298 -17.53 -23.82 -14.31
C ASN A 298 -16.98 -25.21 -14.66
N ALA A 299 -17.57 -25.90 -15.64
CA ALA A 299 -17.16 -27.24 -16.04
C ALA A 299 -15.70 -27.32 -16.51
N VAL A 300 -15.12 -26.26 -17.06
CA VAL A 300 -13.72 -26.18 -17.46
C VAL A 300 -12.82 -26.11 -16.23
N PHE A 301 -13.18 -25.28 -15.24
CA PHE A 301 -12.36 -24.94 -14.08
C PHE A 301 -12.74 -25.70 -12.79
N ALA A 302 -13.65 -26.68 -12.86
CA ALA A 302 -13.99 -27.51 -11.70
C ALA A 302 -12.81 -28.34 -11.16
N ASP A 303 -11.88 -28.70 -12.02
CA ASP A 303 -10.70 -29.51 -11.70
C ASP A 303 -9.50 -28.63 -11.30
N ALA A 304 -8.87 -28.93 -10.14
CA ALA A 304 -7.74 -28.16 -9.63
C ALA A 304 -6.51 -28.23 -10.54
N ASP A 305 -6.24 -29.39 -11.16
CA ASP A 305 -5.09 -29.54 -12.07
C ASP A 305 -5.24 -28.67 -13.33
N THR A 306 -6.48 -28.48 -13.80
CA THR A 306 -6.77 -27.54 -14.90
C THR A 306 -6.45 -26.10 -14.50
N ARG A 307 -6.86 -25.66 -13.29
CA ARG A 307 -6.58 -24.32 -12.78
C ARG A 307 -5.09 -24.11 -12.54
N ARG A 308 -4.41 -25.13 -11.98
CA ARG A 308 -2.95 -25.10 -11.79
C ARG A 308 -2.20 -25.01 -13.12
N ALA A 309 -2.64 -25.72 -14.13
CA ALA A 309 -2.04 -25.66 -15.47
C ALA A 309 -2.14 -24.24 -16.05
N VAL A 310 -3.30 -23.58 -15.92
CA VAL A 310 -3.45 -22.17 -16.32
C VAL A 310 -2.51 -21.27 -15.50
N SER A 311 -2.44 -21.46 -14.18
CA SER A 311 -1.52 -20.69 -13.31
C SER A 311 -0.05 -20.85 -13.73
N MET A 312 0.38 -22.03 -14.20
CA MET A 312 1.74 -22.29 -14.68
C MET A 312 2.05 -21.63 -16.03
N LEU A 313 1.03 -21.22 -16.78
CA LEU A 313 1.18 -20.52 -18.07
C LEU A 313 1.24 -18.98 -17.89
N ILE A 314 1.09 -18.48 -16.67
CA ILE A 314 1.18 -17.02 -16.39
C ILE A 314 2.66 -16.64 -16.26
N ASP A 315 3.16 -15.85 -17.21
CA ASP A 315 4.50 -15.27 -17.17
C ASP A 315 4.51 -14.03 -16.26
N ARG A 316 4.61 -14.27 -14.96
CA ARG A 316 4.55 -13.23 -13.93
C ARG A 316 5.68 -12.23 -14.04
N ASP A 317 6.88 -12.68 -14.42
CA ASP A 317 8.04 -11.80 -14.57
C ASP A 317 7.87 -10.89 -15.79
N SER A 318 7.29 -11.37 -16.88
CA SER A 318 6.93 -10.56 -18.04
C SER A 318 5.87 -9.52 -17.67
N ILE A 319 4.79 -9.91 -17.00
CA ILE A 319 3.74 -8.99 -16.54
C ILE A 319 4.33 -7.91 -15.62
N VAL A 320 5.15 -8.29 -14.64
CA VAL A 320 5.79 -7.34 -13.73
C VAL A 320 6.68 -6.35 -14.48
N SER A 321 7.46 -6.81 -15.46
CA SER A 321 8.41 -5.96 -16.18
C SER A 321 7.75 -5.06 -17.21
N HIS A 322 6.80 -5.58 -17.98
CA HIS A 322 6.21 -4.86 -19.12
C HIS A 322 4.91 -4.12 -18.78
N VAL A 323 4.05 -4.72 -17.94
CA VAL A 323 2.77 -4.13 -17.57
C VAL A 323 2.93 -3.20 -16.36
N TYR A 324 3.65 -3.66 -15.34
CA TYR A 324 3.86 -2.89 -14.11
C TYR A 324 5.20 -2.12 -14.08
N PHE A 325 5.97 -2.10 -15.15
CA PHE A 325 7.25 -1.37 -15.25
C PHE A 325 8.20 -1.62 -14.07
N SER A 326 8.24 -2.87 -13.58
CA SER A 326 8.99 -3.30 -12.40
C SER A 326 8.53 -2.63 -11.08
N ARG A 327 7.34 -2.01 -11.08
CA ARG A 327 6.71 -1.43 -9.87
C ARG A 327 5.80 -2.43 -9.14
N ALA A 328 6.05 -3.72 -9.32
CA ALA A 328 5.42 -4.82 -8.60
C ALA A 328 6.45 -5.89 -8.27
N VAL A 329 6.05 -6.88 -7.48
CA VAL A 329 6.82 -8.10 -7.19
C VAL A 329 5.97 -9.29 -7.58
N ALA A 330 6.50 -10.17 -8.41
CA ALA A 330 5.81 -11.41 -8.82
C ALA A 330 5.43 -12.25 -7.58
N ALA A 331 4.25 -12.85 -7.61
CA ALA A 331 3.70 -13.61 -6.50
C ALA A 331 3.29 -15.02 -6.93
N ASP A 332 3.76 -16.02 -6.19
CA ASP A 332 3.38 -17.42 -6.34
C ASP A 332 2.35 -17.84 -5.27
N TYR A 333 2.21 -17.06 -4.21
CA TYR A 333 1.37 -17.34 -3.05
C TYR A 333 0.61 -16.09 -2.62
N ALA A 334 -0.51 -16.27 -1.92
CA ALA A 334 -1.28 -15.20 -1.32
C ALA A 334 -0.64 -14.70 -0.01
N VAL A 335 0.63 -14.38 -0.05
CA VAL A 335 1.39 -13.79 1.07
C VAL A 335 2.34 -12.74 0.53
N ASN A 336 2.37 -11.58 1.19
CA ASN A 336 3.27 -10.50 0.78
C ASN A 336 4.73 -10.98 0.83
N PRO A 337 5.52 -10.76 -0.24
CA PRO A 337 6.93 -11.17 -0.29
C PRO A 337 7.80 -10.61 0.85
N GLN A 338 7.42 -9.48 1.46
CA GLN A 338 8.13 -8.89 2.61
C GLN A 338 7.59 -9.39 3.95
N SER A 339 6.46 -10.14 3.97
CA SER A 339 5.89 -10.64 5.22
C SER A 339 6.83 -11.62 5.92
N TRP A 340 6.90 -11.52 7.25
CA TRP A 340 7.59 -12.51 8.07
C TRP A 340 6.98 -13.92 7.97
N LEU A 341 5.72 -14.01 7.49
CA LEU A 341 5.05 -15.27 7.16
C LEU A 341 5.47 -15.82 5.80
N ASN A 342 6.17 -15.03 4.96
CA ASN A 342 6.70 -15.49 3.69
C ASN A 342 7.80 -16.53 3.94
N PHE A 343 7.88 -17.50 3.06
CA PHE A 343 8.85 -18.60 3.13
C PHE A 343 9.54 -18.76 1.79
N ASP A 344 10.83 -19.12 1.85
CA ASP A 344 11.60 -19.39 0.64
C ASP A 344 11.12 -20.70 0.02
N THR A 345 10.33 -20.59 -1.05
CA THR A 345 9.88 -21.75 -1.79
C THR A 345 10.91 -22.08 -2.87
N ARG A 346 11.54 -23.22 -2.71
CA ARG A 346 12.49 -23.75 -3.71
C ARG A 346 11.86 -24.07 -5.07
N THR A 347 10.54 -24.02 -5.15
CA THR A 347 9.76 -24.24 -6.38
C THR A 347 8.92 -23.02 -6.69
N LYS A 348 9.52 -21.99 -7.31
CA LYS A 348 8.74 -20.93 -7.94
C LYS A 348 7.85 -21.52 -9.02
N LEU A 349 6.61 -21.03 -9.11
CA LEU A 349 5.79 -21.23 -10.31
C LEU A 349 6.47 -20.47 -11.45
N VAL A 350 7.31 -21.15 -12.16
CA VAL A 350 7.92 -20.61 -13.39
C VAL A 350 6.90 -20.81 -14.51
N ASP A 351 6.90 -19.94 -15.52
CA ASP A 351 6.26 -20.19 -16.82
C ASP A 351 6.75 -21.57 -17.32
N ASP A 352 5.98 -22.62 -17.03
CA ASP A 352 6.30 -24.02 -17.34
C ASP A 352 5.21 -24.62 -18.24
N ALA A 353 5.32 -24.28 -19.52
CA ALA A 353 4.38 -24.79 -20.52
C ALA A 353 4.38 -26.34 -20.59
N GLN A 354 5.51 -27.00 -20.35
CA GLN A 354 5.58 -28.46 -20.39
C GLN A 354 4.90 -29.10 -19.17
N GLY A 355 5.08 -28.52 -17.98
CA GLY A 355 4.37 -28.93 -16.77
C GLY A 355 2.87 -28.71 -16.90
N ALA A 356 2.45 -27.56 -17.45
CA ALA A 356 1.05 -27.27 -17.71
C ALA A 356 0.39 -28.29 -18.64
N VAL A 357 1.06 -28.66 -19.77
CA VAL A 357 0.58 -29.71 -20.67
C VAL A 357 0.45 -31.05 -19.95
N THR A 358 1.38 -31.38 -19.06
CA THR A 358 1.34 -32.61 -18.29
C THR A 358 0.14 -32.67 -17.35
N LEU A 359 -0.14 -31.56 -16.64
CA LEU A 359 -1.32 -31.41 -15.78
C LEU A 359 -2.62 -31.49 -16.59
N LEU A 360 -2.73 -30.79 -17.72
CA LEU A 360 -3.91 -30.84 -18.58
C LEU A 360 -4.21 -32.26 -19.06
N ARG A 361 -3.21 -33.01 -19.46
CA ARG A 361 -3.38 -34.40 -19.83
C ARG A 361 -3.83 -35.25 -18.65
N GLY A 362 -3.26 -35.05 -17.47
CA GLY A 362 -3.68 -35.69 -16.22
C GLY A 362 -5.14 -35.43 -15.88
N ALA A 363 -5.61 -34.21 -16.08
CA ALA A 363 -6.99 -33.75 -15.91
C ALA A 363 -7.95 -34.24 -17.02
N GLY A 364 -7.46 -35.07 -17.97
CA GLY A 364 -8.25 -35.68 -19.04
C GLY A 364 -8.43 -34.83 -20.29
N TRP A 365 -7.73 -33.68 -20.42
CA TRP A 365 -7.72 -32.87 -21.63
C TRP A 365 -6.91 -33.56 -22.75
N LYS A 366 -7.48 -33.57 -23.95
CA LYS A 366 -6.91 -34.12 -25.18
C LYS A 366 -6.82 -32.98 -26.20
N THR A 367 -5.96 -33.12 -27.20
CA THR A 367 -5.91 -32.19 -28.34
C THR A 367 -6.57 -32.85 -29.55
N ASP A 368 -7.35 -32.08 -30.31
CA ASP A 368 -7.90 -32.45 -31.60
C ASP A 368 -6.85 -32.24 -32.73
N GLU A 369 -7.26 -32.47 -33.98
CA GLU A 369 -6.42 -32.31 -35.16
C GLU A 369 -5.96 -30.88 -35.44
N ASN A 370 -6.67 -29.90 -34.86
CA ASN A 370 -6.32 -28.48 -34.95
C ASN A 370 -5.44 -28.02 -33.77
N GLY A 371 -5.14 -28.90 -32.80
CA GLY A 371 -4.37 -28.58 -31.60
C GLY A 371 -5.23 -27.98 -30.48
N SER A 372 -6.56 -27.89 -30.62
CA SER A 372 -7.45 -27.36 -29.60
C SER A 372 -7.70 -28.39 -28.50
N TYR A 373 -7.62 -27.94 -27.24
CA TYR A 373 -7.91 -28.82 -26.10
C TYR A 373 -9.40 -29.10 -25.97
N TYR A 374 -9.74 -30.35 -25.72
CA TYR A 374 -11.09 -30.81 -25.41
C TYR A 374 -11.08 -31.94 -24.36
N ARG A 375 -12.22 -32.11 -23.71
CA ARG A 375 -12.48 -33.21 -22.76
C ARG A 375 -13.87 -33.81 -23.03
N ASP A 376 -13.96 -35.11 -22.99
CA ASP A 376 -15.24 -35.83 -23.10
C ASP A 376 -15.86 -35.98 -21.71
N GLN A 377 -17.02 -35.33 -21.47
CA GLN A 377 -17.76 -35.36 -20.21
C GLN A 377 -19.23 -35.72 -20.46
N SER A 378 -19.72 -36.78 -19.82
CA SER A 378 -21.13 -37.17 -19.87
C SER A 378 -21.72 -37.22 -21.30
N ARG A 379 -20.97 -37.80 -22.26
CA ARG A 379 -21.30 -37.92 -23.69
C ARG A 379 -21.27 -36.62 -24.50
N ARG A 380 -20.72 -35.55 -23.95
CA ARG A 380 -20.48 -34.27 -24.66
C ARG A 380 -18.98 -34.01 -24.71
N ARG A 381 -18.56 -33.37 -25.81
CA ARG A 381 -17.22 -32.82 -25.93
C ARG A 381 -17.27 -31.40 -25.41
N ILE A 382 -16.42 -31.09 -24.44
CA ILE A 382 -16.21 -29.72 -23.91
C ILE A 382 -14.88 -29.27 -24.45
N TYR A 383 -14.87 -28.14 -25.15
CA TYR A 383 -13.63 -27.48 -25.56
C TYR A 383 -13.12 -26.60 -24.43
N PHE A 384 -11.79 -26.43 -24.35
CA PHE A 384 -11.18 -25.52 -23.42
C PHE A 384 -11.23 -24.11 -24.04
N GLU A 385 -12.31 -23.46 -23.84
CA GLU A 385 -12.55 -22.05 -24.16
C GLU A 385 -12.70 -21.32 -22.84
N ALA A 386 -12.06 -20.14 -22.71
CA ALA A 386 -12.08 -19.38 -21.47
C ALA A 386 -12.01 -17.88 -21.74
N GLU A 387 -12.85 -17.14 -21.03
CA GLU A 387 -12.92 -15.69 -21.07
C GLU A 387 -12.34 -15.11 -19.78
N ILE A 388 -11.51 -14.06 -19.91
CA ILE A 388 -10.96 -13.30 -18.79
C ILE A 388 -11.75 -12.01 -18.66
N LEU A 389 -12.62 -11.93 -17.66
CA LEU A 389 -13.35 -10.72 -17.32
C LEU A 389 -12.42 -9.71 -16.66
N VAL A 390 -12.45 -8.46 -17.09
CA VAL A 390 -11.62 -7.39 -16.52
C VAL A 390 -12.34 -6.05 -16.53
N ASN A 391 -12.11 -5.25 -15.47
CA ASN A 391 -12.57 -3.86 -15.42
C ASN A 391 -11.75 -2.98 -16.36
N GLU A 392 -12.41 -2.29 -17.29
CA GLU A 392 -11.81 -1.41 -18.30
C GLU A 392 -11.12 -0.16 -17.71
N ASP A 393 -11.47 0.26 -16.47
CA ASP A 393 -10.88 1.45 -15.83
C ASP A 393 -9.41 1.28 -15.46
N SER A 394 -8.89 0.05 -15.47
CA SER A 394 -7.50 -0.25 -15.12
C SER A 394 -6.70 -0.76 -16.32
N ALA A 395 -6.01 0.14 -17.01
CA ALA A 395 -5.17 -0.21 -18.16
C ALA A 395 -4.12 -1.31 -17.85
N GLN A 396 -3.61 -1.36 -16.61
CA GLN A 396 -2.66 -2.39 -16.20
C GLN A 396 -3.33 -3.77 -16.08
N LYS A 397 -4.55 -3.84 -15.53
CA LYS A 397 -5.29 -5.11 -15.40
C LYS A 397 -5.71 -5.62 -16.78
N VAL A 398 -6.15 -4.73 -17.67
CA VAL A 398 -6.45 -5.06 -19.08
C VAL A 398 -5.21 -5.60 -19.78
N ALA A 399 -4.08 -4.93 -19.68
CA ALA A 399 -2.83 -5.39 -20.29
C ALA A 399 -2.35 -6.74 -19.70
N ALA A 400 -2.52 -6.97 -18.40
CA ALA A 400 -2.21 -8.25 -17.77
C ALA A 400 -3.13 -9.37 -18.28
N ALA A 401 -4.43 -9.11 -18.43
CA ALA A 401 -5.40 -10.05 -18.99
C ALA A 401 -5.04 -10.44 -20.43
N GLU A 402 -4.68 -9.46 -21.27
CA GLU A 402 -4.27 -9.70 -22.65
C GLU A 402 -2.97 -10.51 -22.75
N GLU A 403 -1.98 -10.24 -21.89
CA GLU A 403 -0.75 -11.01 -21.85
C GLU A 403 -1.01 -12.46 -21.45
N ILE A 404 -1.86 -12.69 -20.43
CA ILE A 404 -2.28 -14.04 -20.02
C ILE A 404 -3.03 -14.74 -21.14
N ALA A 405 -4.04 -14.09 -21.75
CA ALA A 405 -4.80 -14.65 -22.86
C ALA A 405 -3.89 -15.03 -24.05
N SER A 406 -2.88 -14.21 -24.36
CA SER A 406 -1.88 -14.48 -25.39
C SER A 406 -1.05 -15.75 -25.08
N LYS A 407 -0.61 -15.91 -23.84
CA LYS A 407 0.12 -17.12 -23.40
C LYS A 407 -0.77 -18.38 -23.47
N LEU A 408 -2.02 -18.28 -23.05
CA LEU A 408 -2.99 -19.38 -23.13
C LEU A 408 -3.23 -19.79 -24.60
N ARG A 409 -3.43 -18.84 -25.50
CA ARG A 409 -3.57 -19.09 -26.95
C ARG A 409 -2.32 -19.76 -27.53
N THR A 410 -1.14 -19.34 -27.11
CA THR A 410 0.13 -19.98 -27.53
C THR A 410 0.23 -21.43 -27.06
N ALA A 411 -0.35 -21.75 -25.91
CA ALA A 411 -0.43 -23.11 -25.38
C ALA A 411 -1.56 -23.95 -25.99
N GLY A 412 -2.35 -23.41 -26.93
CA GLY A 412 -3.47 -24.10 -27.60
C GLY A 412 -4.81 -24.02 -26.85
N ILE A 413 -4.93 -23.14 -25.87
CA ILE A 413 -6.18 -22.85 -25.16
C ILE A 413 -6.84 -21.63 -25.81
N ALA A 414 -8.11 -21.78 -26.22
CA ALA A 414 -8.87 -20.64 -26.75
C ALA A 414 -9.20 -19.67 -25.61
N ALA A 415 -8.57 -18.49 -25.63
CA ALA A 415 -8.74 -17.48 -24.59
C ALA A 415 -9.05 -16.11 -25.19
N SER A 416 -10.03 -15.39 -24.57
CA SER A 416 -10.42 -14.02 -24.90
C SER A 416 -10.38 -13.16 -23.64
N VAL A 417 -10.36 -11.84 -23.85
CA VAL A 417 -10.54 -10.84 -22.78
C VAL A 417 -11.86 -10.14 -23.01
N ASP A 418 -12.61 -9.97 -21.95
CA ASP A 418 -13.89 -9.25 -21.93
C ASP A 418 -13.76 -8.04 -20.98
N GLU A 419 -13.65 -6.87 -21.59
CA GLU A 419 -13.52 -5.59 -20.90
C GLU A 419 -14.91 -5.02 -20.66
N CYS A 420 -15.22 -4.64 -19.42
CA CYS A 420 -16.50 -4.04 -19.07
C CYS A 420 -16.36 -2.96 -18.00
N SER A 421 -17.41 -2.18 -17.79
CA SER A 421 -17.45 -1.17 -16.72
C SER A 421 -17.32 -1.82 -15.34
N TYR A 422 -16.85 -1.04 -14.36
CA TYR A 422 -16.69 -1.54 -12.97
C TYR A 422 -18.01 -2.06 -12.38
N GLU A 423 -19.14 -1.42 -12.67
CA GLU A 423 -20.45 -1.84 -12.20
C GLU A 423 -20.85 -3.22 -12.78
N GLU A 424 -20.67 -3.41 -14.08
CA GLU A 424 -20.93 -4.70 -14.74
C GLU A 424 -19.97 -5.78 -14.25
N TYR A 425 -18.68 -5.45 -14.12
CA TYR A 425 -17.66 -6.35 -13.59
C TYR A 425 -18.06 -6.89 -12.20
N LEU A 426 -18.42 -6.03 -11.26
CA LEU A 426 -18.85 -6.45 -9.91
C LEU A 426 -20.10 -7.30 -9.97
N SER A 427 -21.12 -6.88 -10.72
CA SER A 427 -22.38 -7.61 -10.86
C SER A 427 -22.18 -9.03 -11.41
N ARG A 428 -21.28 -9.20 -12.39
CA ARG A 428 -20.96 -10.51 -12.97
C ARG A 428 -20.20 -11.40 -11.99
N ILE A 429 -19.25 -10.83 -11.22
CA ILE A 429 -18.51 -11.58 -10.19
C ILE A 429 -19.47 -12.06 -9.09
N GLU A 430 -20.33 -11.19 -8.57
CA GLU A 430 -21.30 -11.54 -7.54
C GLU A 430 -22.30 -12.61 -8.01
N ALA A 431 -22.69 -12.56 -9.26
CA ALA A 431 -23.56 -13.55 -9.88
C ALA A 431 -22.86 -14.88 -10.25
N GLY A 432 -21.51 -14.96 -10.16
CA GLY A 432 -20.74 -16.10 -10.66
C GLY A 432 -20.79 -16.25 -12.19
N ASN A 433 -21.03 -15.16 -12.91
CA ASN A 433 -21.17 -15.15 -14.38
C ASN A 433 -19.86 -14.75 -15.06
N TYR A 434 -18.86 -15.60 -14.93
CA TYR A 434 -17.53 -15.45 -15.53
C TYR A 434 -16.87 -16.84 -15.63
N ASP A 435 -15.84 -16.96 -16.45
CA ASP A 435 -14.92 -18.12 -16.47
C ASP A 435 -13.71 -17.87 -15.58
N MET A 436 -12.99 -16.79 -15.89
CA MET A 436 -11.89 -16.23 -15.12
C MET A 436 -12.06 -14.73 -14.97
N PHE A 437 -11.41 -14.10 -14.01
CA PHE A 437 -11.36 -12.65 -13.89
C PHE A 437 -10.02 -12.16 -13.34
N ILE A 438 -9.59 -10.97 -13.74
CA ILE A 438 -8.48 -10.28 -13.07
C ILE A 438 -9.03 -9.52 -11.88
N GLY A 439 -8.67 -9.96 -10.69
CA GLY A 439 -9.02 -9.34 -9.43
C GLY A 439 -7.84 -8.66 -8.74
N GLU A 440 -8.18 -7.77 -7.82
CA GLU A 440 -7.23 -7.21 -6.86
C GLU A 440 -7.85 -7.25 -5.47
N THR A 441 -7.07 -7.61 -4.49
CA THR A 441 -7.48 -7.58 -3.08
C THR A 441 -6.35 -7.06 -2.21
N LYS A 442 -6.70 -6.31 -1.18
CA LYS A 442 -5.77 -5.93 -0.13
C LYS A 442 -5.77 -6.99 0.95
N LEU A 443 -4.69 -7.76 1.06
CA LEU A 443 -4.55 -8.74 2.12
C LEU A 443 -4.52 -8.05 3.49
N LEU A 444 -5.16 -8.66 4.47
CA LEU A 444 -5.13 -8.16 5.84
C LEU A 444 -3.74 -8.29 6.46
N PRO A 445 -3.30 -7.35 7.30
CA PRO A 445 -1.96 -7.34 7.88
C PRO A 445 -1.67 -8.55 8.78
N ASN A 446 -2.71 -9.19 9.31
CA ASN A 446 -2.61 -10.40 10.12
C ASN A 446 -2.51 -11.71 9.30
N GLY A 447 -2.50 -11.63 7.96
CA GLY A 447 -2.42 -12.80 7.09
C GLY A 447 -3.68 -13.66 7.04
N ASP A 448 -4.82 -13.13 7.47
CA ASP A 448 -6.11 -13.85 7.41
C ASP A 448 -6.63 -13.91 5.98
N LEU A 449 -6.75 -15.11 5.45
CA LEU A 449 -7.28 -15.37 4.10
C LEU A 449 -8.73 -15.86 4.11
N THR A 450 -9.43 -15.82 5.25
CA THR A 450 -10.78 -16.40 5.37
C THR A 450 -11.78 -15.78 4.39
N SER A 451 -11.72 -14.46 4.19
CA SER A 451 -12.59 -13.76 3.21
C SER A 451 -12.27 -14.14 1.76
N LEU A 452 -11.03 -14.58 1.48
CA LEU A 452 -10.58 -14.91 0.13
C LEU A 452 -10.78 -16.38 -0.23
N VAL A 453 -10.49 -17.33 0.69
CA VAL A 453 -10.50 -18.77 0.39
C VAL A 453 -11.34 -19.62 1.33
N GLY A 454 -11.92 -19.04 2.39
CA GLY A 454 -12.85 -19.78 3.25
C GLY A 454 -14.08 -20.24 2.47
N SER A 455 -14.61 -21.40 2.80
CA SER A 455 -15.75 -22.02 2.08
C SER A 455 -17.03 -21.20 2.14
N ALA A 456 -17.12 -20.22 3.06
CA ALA A 456 -18.26 -19.32 3.18
C ALA A 456 -17.93 -17.94 2.57
N GLY A 457 -18.52 -17.65 1.41
CA GLY A 457 -18.59 -16.28 0.90
C GLY A 457 -17.42 -15.80 0.05
N ASN A 458 -16.58 -16.69 -0.51
CA ASN A 458 -15.61 -16.28 -1.51
C ASN A 458 -16.24 -16.13 -2.91
N TYR A 459 -15.59 -15.37 -3.77
CA TYR A 459 -16.08 -15.09 -5.13
C TYR A 459 -15.81 -16.20 -6.15
N PHE A 460 -15.08 -17.26 -5.78
CA PHE A 460 -14.65 -18.32 -6.70
C PHE A 460 -15.63 -19.50 -6.75
N GLY A 461 -16.66 -19.52 -5.88
CA GLY A 461 -17.50 -20.70 -5.67
C GLY A 461 -16.72 -21.89 -5.09
N TYR A 462 -15.59 -21.61 -4.44
CA TYR A 462 -14.65 -22.58 -3.89
C TYR A 462 -15.05 -23.01 -2.48
N ALA A 463 -14.90 -24.31 -2.20
CA ALA A 463 -15.04 -24.85 -0.84
C ALA A 463 -14.09 -26.03 -0.64
N ASN A 464 -13.34 -26.01 0.48
CA ASN A 464 -12.41 -27.06 0.84
C ASN A 464 -12.27 -27.16 2.35
N ALA A 465 -12.70 -28.29 2.94
CA ALA A 465 -12.68 -28.48 4.38
C ALA A 465 -11.26 -28.52 5.00
N GLU A 466 -10.23 -28.90 4.23
CA GLU A 466 -8.85 -28.90 4.70
C GLU A 466 -8.31 -27.45 4.78
N VAL A 467 -8.65 -26.61 3.81
CA VAL A 467 -8.32 -25.18 3.85
C VAL A 467 -9.03 -24.50 5.02
N ASP A 468 -10.33 -24.79 5.24
CA ASP A 468 -11.07 -24.25 6.38
C ASP A 468 -10.46 -24.69 7.74
N ALA A 469 -10.00 -25.94 7.82
CA ALA A 469 -9.32 -26.43 9.03
C ALA A 469 -7.96 -25.74 9.26
N LEU A 470 -7.17 -25.48 8.21
CA LEU A 470 -5.91 -24.77 8.29
C LEU A 470 -6.11 -23.29 8.66
N LEU A 471 -7.13 -22.62 8.11
CA LEU A 471 -7.52 -21.26 8.49
C LEU A 471 -7.89 -21.19 9.99
N ALA A 472 -8.68 -22.14 10.48
CA ALA A 472 -9.04 -22.22 11.89
C ALA A 472 -7.80 -22.48 12.77
N GLN A 473 -6.91 -23.38 12.36
CA GLN A 473 -5.68 -23.72 13.08
C GLN A 473 -4.74 -22.52 13.19
N MET A 474 -4.62 -21.70 12.14
CA MET A 474 -3.81 -20.46 12.14
C MET A 474 -4.18 -19.53 13.33
N GLY A 475 -5.45 -19.47 13.70
CA GLY A 475 -5.94 -18.62 14.80
C GLY A 475 -5.77 -19.21 16.20
N THR A 476 -5.32 -20.45 16.34
CA THR A 476 -5.16 -21.13 17.64
C THR A 476 -3.70 -21.34 18.03
N VAL A 477 -2.75 -21.19 17.09
CA VAL A 477 -1.31 -21.29 17.36
C VAL A 477 -0.73 -19.94 17.75
N THR A 478 0.18 -19.93 18.72
CA THR A 478 0.77 -18.70 19.29
C THR A 478 2.30 -18.68 19.21
N LEU A 479 2.94 -19.85 19.01
CA LEU A 479 4.38 -19.91 18.81
C LEU A 479 4.73 -19.56 17.37
N GLU A 480 5.68 -18.68 17.16
CA GLU A 480 6.12 -18.21 15.83
C GLU A 480 6.46 -19.39 14.87
N SER A 481 7.12 -20.43 15.40
CA SER A 481 7.44 -21.64 14.62
C SER A 481 6.21 -22.36 14.12
N ASP A 482 5.16 -22.43 14.95
CA ASP A 482 3.94 -23.15 14.65
C ASP A 482 3.06 -22.35 13.69
N ILE A 483 3.00 -21.01 13.89
CA ILE A 483 2.34 -20.09 12.97
C ILE A 483 2.95 -20.23 11.57
N LYS A 484 4.29 -20.19 11.44
CA LYS A 484 4.97 -20.41 10.16
C LYS A 484 4.66 -21.77 9.56
N ALA A 485 4.67 -22.83 10.34
CA ALA A 485 4.40 -24.19 9.84
C ALA A 485 2.98 -24.31 9.28
N VAL A 486 1.98 -23.80 10.01
CA VAL A 486 0.58 -23.81 9.56
C VAL A 486 0.38 -22.90 8.35
N SER A 487 1.01 -21.71 8.34
CA SER A 487 0.97 -20.78 7.20
C SER A 487 1.49 -21.43 5.91
N ILE A 488 2.64 -22.12 5.99
CA ILE A 488 3.20 -22.84 4.85
C ILE A 488 2.20 -23.88 4.34
N SER A 489 1.64 -24.69 5.24
CA SER A 489 0.66 -25.72 4.87
C SER A 489 -0.58 -25.11 4.20
N LEU A 490 -1.08 -23.98 4.72
CA LEU A 490 -2.22 -23.26 4.15
C LEU A 490 -1.91 -22.73 2.75
N TYR A 491 -0.79 -22.01 2.59
CA TYR A 491 -0.44 -21.41 1.31
C TYR A 491 -0.13 -22.46 0.24
N GLU A 492 0.54 -23.57 0.60
CA GLU A 492 0.78 -24.68 -0.31
C GLU A 492 -0.53 -25.37 -0.70
N LYS A 493 -1.46 -25.57 0.24
CA LYS A 493 -2.77 -26.15 -0.06
C LYS A 493 -3.60 -25.25 -0.98
N VAL A 494 -3.65 -23.94 -0.72
CA VAL A 494 -4.33 -22.98 -1.58
C VAL A 494 -3.73 -22.96 -2.99
N ARG A 495 -2.41 -23.05 -3.12
CA ARG A 495 -1.72 -23.18 -4.42
C ARG A 495 -2.06 -24.50 -5.12
N GLU A 496 -2.11 -25.61 -4.39
CA GLU A 496 -2.50 -26.93 -4.93
C GLU A 496 -3.93 -26.89 -5.48
N GLU A 497 -4.86 -26.32 -4.74
CA GLU A 497 -6.27 -26.20 -5.13
C GLU A 497 -6.51 -25.12 -6.19
N SER A 498 -5.66 -24.08 -6.22
CA SER A 498 -5.69 -22.94 -7.15
C SER A 498 -7.11 -22.35 -7.38
N PRO A 499 -7.83 -21.91 -6.35
CA PRO A 499 -9.09 -21.18 -6.59
C PRO A 499 -8.83 -19.85 -7.32
N PHE A 500 -7.63 -19.35 -7.21
CA PHE A 500 -7.06 -18.21 -7.96
C PHE A 500 -5.56 -18.42 -8.14
N ALA A 501 -4.96 -17.69 -9.07
CA ALA A 501 -3.53 -17.63 -9.30
C ALA A 501 -3.01 -16.22 -8.94
N PRO A 502 -2.21 -16.04 -7.86
CA PRO A 502 -1.54 -14.77 -7.62
C PRO A 502 -0.69 -14.37 -8.82
N ILE A 503 -0.65 -13.09 -9.13
CA ILE A 503 0.16 -12.52 -10.22
C ILE A 503 1.30 -11.69 -9.62
N CYS A 504 0.96 -10.65 -8.87
CA CYS A 504 1.96 -9.76 -8.26
C CYS A 504 1.39 -8.97 -7.08
N PHE A 505 2.28 -8.42 -6.27
CA PHE A 505 2.02 -7.39 -5.27
C PHE A 505 2.56 -6.04 -5.74
N ALA A 506 1.76 -4.98 -5.61
CA ALA A 506 2.16 -3.65 -6.00
C ALA A 506 3.27 -3.10 -5.08
N LYS A 507 4.23 -2.36 -5.66
CA LYS A 507 5.19 -1.54 -4.90
C LYS A 507 4.68 -0.12 -4.79
N LYS A 508 4.70 0.42 -3.59
CA LYS A 508 4.48 1.85 -3.31
C LYS A 508 5.80 2.52 -2.94
N SER A 509 5.83 3.82 -3.00
CA SER A 509 7.05 4.60 -2.73
C SER A 509 6.76 5.79 -1.85
N ILE A 510 7.75 6.09 -1.01
CA ILE A 510 7.84 7.36 -0.29
C ILE A 510 9.12 8.06 -0.71
N VAL A 511 9.00 9.35 -0.98
CA VAL A 511 10.16 10.20 -1.23
C VAL A 511 10.30 11.18 -0.08
N THR A 512 11.47 11.19 0.52
CA THR A 512 11.81 12.14 1.59
C THR A 512 12.83 13.15 1.09
N SER A 513 12.66 14.41 1.47
CA SER A 513 13.64 15.46 1.19
C SER A 513 14.92 15.25 1.99
N ALA A 514 16.01 15.88 1.59
CA ALA A 514 17.30 15.83 2.30
C ALA A 514 17.24 16.37 3.74
N LYS A 515 16.18 17.08 4.10
CA LYS A 515 15.94 17.58 5.45
C LYS A 515 15.74 16.43 6.44
N ILE A 516 15.04 15.37 6.04
CA ILE A 516 14.80 14.19 6.88
C ILE A 516 15.99 13.25 6.80
N LYS A 517 16.63 12.99 7.93
CA LYS A 517 17.85 12.17 8.00
C LYS A 517 17.60 10.72 8.36
N TYR A 518 16.68 10.45 9.27
CA TYR A 518 16.36 9.11 9.75
C TYR A 518 14.98 9.05 10.36
N GLY A 519 14.48 7.84 10.54
CA GLY A 519 13.23 7.53 11.24
C GLY A 519 12.09 7.12 10.33
N VAL A 520 12.04 7.59 9.07
CA VAL A 520 10.97 7.19 8.15
C VAL A 520 11.20 5.76 7.66
N ASN A 521 10.30 4.88 8.05
CA ASN A 521 10.30 3.47 7.66
C ASN A 521 8.91 3.08 7.13
N PRO A 522 8.67 3.25 5.81
CA PRO A 522 7.36 3.08 5.23
C PRO A 522 6.92 1.62 5.18
N SER A 523 5.62 1.42 5.33
CA SER A 523 4.94 0.16 5.10
C SER A 523 3.53 0.42 4.57
N ASP A 524 2.81 -0.62 4.24
CA ASP A 524 1.43 -0.52 3.76
C ASP A 524 0.43 -0.03 4.82
N THR A 525 0.80 -0.09 6.11
CA THR A 525 -0.01 0.46 7.21
C THR A 525 0.30 1.94 7.50
N GLY A 526 1.17 2.58 6.69
CA GLY A 526 1.57 3.98 6.79
C GLY A 526 3.09 4.16 6.97
N TYR A 527 3.54 5.39 6.85
CA TYR A 527 4.95 5.73 7.04
C TYR A 527 5.23 6.39 8.40
N VAL A 528 4.19 6.82 9.11
CA VAL A 528 4.31 7.52 10.38
C VAL A 528 4.37 6.49 11.51
N ARG A 529 5.57 5.94 11.70
CA ARG A 529 5.84 5.03 12.80
C ARG A 529 7.01 5.56 13.59
N ALA A 530 6.97 5.36 14.90
CA ALA A 530 8.01 5.83 15.80
C ALA A 530 8.41 7.29 15.48
N ALA A 531 7.40 8.15 15.18
CA ALA A 531 7.60 9.54 14.76
C ALA A 531 8.35 10.35 15.82
N GLU A 532 8.31 9.93 17.07
CA GLU A 532 9.12 10.46 18.18
C GLU A 532 10.63 10.33 17.94
N SER A 533 11.05 9.35 17.13
CA SER A 533 12.44 9.10 16.82
C SER A 533 12.96 9.84 15.58
N TRP A 534 12.07 10.46 14.81
CA TRP A 534 12.44 11.11 13.56
C TRP A 534 13.39 12.28 13.78
N GLY A 535 14.34 12.46 12.85
CA GLY A 535 15.33 13.51 12.96
C GLY A 535 15.60 14.24 11.67
N VAL A 536 15.78 15.56 11.84
CA VAL A 536 16.24 16.48 10.81
C VAL A 536 17.69 16.90 11.12
N LYS A 537 18.33 17.60 10.19
CA LYS A 537 19.66 18.18 10.41
C LYS A 537 19.59 19.39 11.29
#